data_083579e76755f25f0b77d07fb98762be
#
_entry.id   083579e76755f25f0b77d07fb98762be
#
_cell.length_a   1.000
_cell.length_b   1.000
_cell.length_c   1.000
_cell.angle_alpha   90.00
_cell.angle_beta   90.00
_cell.angle_gamma   90.00
#
_symmetry.space_group_name_H-M   'P 1'
#
loop_
_entity.id
_entity.type
_entity.pdbx_description
1 polymer ?
#
loop_
_entity_poly.entity_id
_entity_poly.type
_entity_poly.pdbx_seq_one_letter_code
_entity_poly.pdbx_strand_id
1 'polypeptide(L)'
;MNLSRLLSRVTAVGVLVLATGSYVFAGERAIDVSSYSWNNIRPTVPFDPNMWAPRAGLQAVELRNDLYVMGGRGPFSFETETQLFGDVWKSSDVGATWTRVAQWQEGQDGPQMWQPRAYFGSVTHRGRMFVIGGQNFETAPNPIYPDRCDLLPPGALCLPFIPASTFFDEVWSSKDGANWRAETIDAPWPGRAGLSAVVHKGAIYVLGGSQGDDASTGGTGRILFDDVWMSRDGRNWKEVKSKGPKWAPRAGAAVVSKNGYIYVLGGERGFSCGFDLASPCQPATDTLYFNDVWRSRDGTKWEQVTPSAGWSPRPGHQCVVVLDQIVCFGGYGEIPGVPPIAANPMDIWTSKDGATWTELMPPASPPWNAGSADGIRYDFDALVISGGRRGLRPSIMTFGGDRERFGLPTEVNAFLIDNDVWRLAPVK
;
A
#
# COMPACT_ATOMS: atom_id res chain seq x y z
N MET A 1 -40.29 44.39 75.23
CA MET A 1 -41.58 43.88 74.73
C MET A 1 -41.32 42.71 73.84
N ASN A 2 -41.78 41.52 74.26
CA ASN A 2 -42.02 40.27 73.58
C ASN A 2 -40.83 39.59 72.89
N LEU A 3 -40.28 38.60 73.48
CA LEU A 3 -40.70 37.21 73.81
C LEU A 3 -41.02 36.35 72.58
N SER A 4 -40.27 35.26 72.57
CA SER A 4 -40.63 33.93 72.19
C SER A 4 -40.29 33.56 70.71
N ARG A 5 -39.69 32.48 70.38
CA ARG A 5 -39.64 31.11 70.90
C ARG A 5 -38.46 30.35 70.42
N LEU A 6 -37.77 29.67 71.28
CA LEU A 6 -36.95 28.52 71.05
C LEU A 6 -37.80 27.41 70.43
N LEU A 7 -37.35 26.79 69.38
CA LEU A 7 -37.80 25.48 69.00
C LEU A 7 -36.58 24.70 68.45
N SER A 8 -36.22 23.73 69.27
CA SER A 8 -35.23 22.68 68.97
C SER A 8 -35.56 21.89 67.68
N ARG A 9 -34.60 21.78 66.78
CA ARG A 9 -34.65 20.72 65.75
C ARG A 9 -33.55 19.70 66.04
N VAL A 10 -34.01 18.55 66.43
CA VAL A 10 -33.19 17.30 66.45
C VAL A 10 -32.86 16.95 65.05
N THR A 11 -31.58 16.99 64.73
CA THR A 11 -31.09 16.52 63.44
C THR A 11 -30.83 14.99 63.55
N ALA A 12 -31.70 14.21 62.96
CA ALA A 12 -31.47 12.79 62.74
C ALA A 12 -30.41 12.64 61.65
N VAL A 13 -29.25 12.17 62.00
CA VAL A 13 -28.19 11.74 61.05
C VAL A 13 -28.63 10.43 60.45
N GLY A 14 -29.24 10.46 59.31
CA GLY A 14 -29.48 9.29 58.47
C GLY A 14 -28.17 8.91 57.76
N VAL A 15 -27.56 7.83 58.20
CA VAL A 15 -26.45 7.18 57.50
C VAL A 15 -26.99 6.58 56.21
N LEU A 16 -26.78 7.25 55.09
CA LEU A 16 -27.06 6.72 53.77
C LEU A 16 -25.92 5.76 53.40
N VAL A 17 -26.11 4.45 53.57
CA VAL A 17 -25.22 3.42 53.03
C VAL A 17 -25.44 3.40 51.54
N LEU A 18 -24.58 4.11 50.80
CA LEU A 18 -24.43 3.94 49.35
C LEU A 18 -23.81 2.58 49.11
N ALA A 19 -24.63 1.59 48.81
CA ALA A 19 -24.16 0.34 48.21
C ALA A 19 -23.60 0.71 46.82
N THR A 20 -22.28 0.87 46.73
CA THR A 20 -21.57 0.91 45.47
C THR A 20 -21.63 -0.50 44.88
N GLY A 21 -22.72 -0.81 44.22
CA GLY A 21 -22.79 -1.93 43.30
C GLY A 21 -21.79 -1.64 42.15
N SER A 22 -20.59 -2.20 42.26
CA SER A 22 -19.70 -2.30 41.12
C SER A 22 -20.41 -3.16 40.10
N TYR A 23 -21.10 -2.51 39.15
CA TYR A 23 -21.46 -3.14 37.90
C TYR A 23 -20.12 -3.42 37.20
N VAL A 24 -19.60 -4.63 37.42
CA VAL A 24 -18.60 -5.21 36.52
C VAL A 24 -19.37 -5.37 35.22
N PHE A 25 -19.26 -4.40 34.33
CA PHE A 25 -19.51 -4.65 32.93
C PHE A 25 -18.58 -5.82 32.59
N ALA A 26 -19.18 -6.96 32.31
CA ALA A 26 -18.46 -8.09 31.71
C ALA A 26 -17.76 -7.47 30.49
N GLY A 27 -16.43 -7.33 30.60
CA GLY A 27 -15.66 -6.65 29.58
C GLY A 27 -15.95 -7.36 28.27
N GLU A 28 -16.50 -6.64 27.32
CA GLU A 28 -16.41 -7.06 25.91
C GLU A 28 -14.93 -7.39 25.72
N ARG A 29 -14.63 -8.67 25.44
CA ARG A 29 -13.26 -9.08 25.09
C ARG A 29 -12.82 -8.11 24.02
N ALA A 30 -11.73 -7.41 24.26
CA ALA A 30 -11.16 -6.50 23.26
C ALA A 30 -11.10 -7.31 21.97
N ILE A 31 -11.82 -6.85 20.95
CA ILE A 31 -11.88 -7.57 19.68
C ILE A 31 -10.47 -7.50 19.11
N ASP A 32 -9.85 -8.65 18.96
CA ASP A 32 -8.50 -8.80 18.43
C ASP A 32 -8.58 -9.32 16.99
N VAL A 33 -7.69 -8.86 16.13
CA VAL A 33 -7.58 -9.32 14.74
C VAL A 33 -7.36 -10.84 14.65
N SER A 34 -6.78 -11.47 15.66
CA SER A 34 -6.64 -12.92 15.76
C SER A 34 -7.98 -13.68 15.69
N SER A 35 -9.11 -13.01 16.01
CA SER A 35 -10.46 -13.57 15.90
C SER A 35 -11.13 -13.33 14.54
N TYR A 36 -10.41 -12.76 13.60
CA TYR A 36 -10.92 -12.45 12.27
C TYR A 36 -10.75 -13.65 11.33
N SER A 37 -11.60 -13.72 10.31
CA SER A 37 -11.50 -14.68 9.23
C SER A 37 -11.62 -13.99 7.87
N TRP A 38 -11.01 -14.60 6.87
CA TRP A 38 -11.09 -14.13 5.49
C TRP A 38 -12.38 -14.60 4.83
N ASN A 39 -12.99 -13.70 4.09
CA ASN A 39 -14.14 -13.96 3.25
C ASN A 39 -13.84 -13.48 1.84
N ASN A 40 -13.98 -14.35 0.86
CA ASN A 40 -13.92 -13.96 -0.54
C ASN A 40 -15.22 -13.23 -0.88
N ILE A 41 -15.10 -11.94 -1.14
CA ILE A 41 -16.24 -11.11 -1.54
C ILE A 41 -16.49 -11.26 -3.04
N ARG A 42 -15.40 -11.33 -3.81
CA ARG A 42 -15.44 -11.57 -5.25
C ARG A 42 -14.20 -12.35 -5.67
N PRO A 43 -14.37 -13.54 -6.29
CA PRO A 43 -13.25 -14.31 -6.82
C PRO A 43 -12.66 -13.64 -8.07
N THR A 44 -11.42 -14.01 -8.40
CA THR A 44 -10.80 -13.61 -9.67
C THR A 44 -11.62 -14.10 -10.86
N VAL A 45 -11.97 -13.18 -11.74
CA VAL A 45 -12.65 -13.47 -13.03
C VAL A 45 -11.94 -12.67 -14.13
N PRO A 46 -11.08 -13.30 -14.94
CA PRO A 46 -10.21 -12.59 -15.88
C PRO A 46 -10.94 -11.74 -16.92
N PHE A 47 -12.16 -12.11 -17.31
CA PHE A 47 -12.89 -11.48 -18.42
C PHE A 47 -14.33 -11.07 -18.04
N ASP A 48 -14.54 -10.55 -16.84
CA ASP A 48 -15.86 -10.03 -16.46
C ASP A 48 -15.97 -8.55 -16.90
N PRO A 49 -16.86 -8.21 -17.85
CA PRO A 49 -17.04 -6.83 -18.30
C PRO A 49 -17.63 -5.90 -17.22
N ASN A 50 -18.17 -6.46 -16.15
CA ASN A 50 -18.77 -5.73 -15.03
C ASN A 50 -17.79 -5.57 -13.85
N MET A 51 -16.52 -5.85 -14.08
CA MET A 51 -15.47 -5.74 -13.08
C MET A 51 -14.19 -5.22 -13.73
N TRP A 52 -13.35 -4.60 -12.92
CA TRP A 52 -11.99 -4.24 -13.35
C TRP A 52 -11.15 -5.48 -13.68
N ALA A 53 -10.31 -5.36 -14.70
CA ALA A 53 -9.44 -6.44 -15.15
C ALA A 53 -8.39 -6.80 -14.08
N PRO A 54 -7.87 -8.06 -14.06
CA PRO A 54 -6.76 -8.44 -13.20
C PRO A 54 -5.60 -7.45 -13.32
N ARG A 55 -5.07 -7.01 -12.17
CA ARG A 55 -4.04 -5.97 -12.15
C ARG A 55 -3.21 -5.96 -10.87
N ALA A 56 -1.97 -5.49 -11.03
CA ALA A 56 -1.00 -5.25 -9.96
C ALA A 56 -0.60 -3.77 -9.93
N GLY A 57 0.01 -3.32 -8.85
CA GLY A 57 0.42 -1.91 -8.69
C GLY A 57 -0.75 -0.92 -8.74
N LEU A 58 -1.95 -1.42 -8.48
CA LEU A 58 -3.18 -0.64 -8.36
C LEU A 58 -3.24 0.08 -7.02
N GLN A 59 -4.20 0.99 -6.90
CA GLN A 59 -4.52 1.59 -5.61
C GLN A 59 -6.02 1.55 -5.33
N ALA A 60 -6.37 1.38 -4.07
CA ALA A 60 -7.75 1.40 -3.59
C ALA A 60 -7.93 2.40 -2.45
N VAL A 61 -9.06 3.06 -2.41
CA VAL A 61 -9.41 3.99 -1.33
C VAL A 61 -10.88 3.85 -0.93
N GLU A 62 -11.18 4.15 0.33
CA GLU A 62 -12.55 4.38 0.79
C GLU A 62 -12.82 5.90 0.82
N LEU A 63 -13.89 6.33 0.15
CA LEU A 63 -14.38 7.70 0.23
C LEU A 63 -15.89 7.70 0.43
N ARG A 64 -16.38 8.27 1.53
CA ARG A 64 -17.81 8.38 1.87
C ARG A 64 -18.55 7.04 1.90
N ASN A 65 -17.88 6.00 2.38
CA ASN A 65 -18.33 4.60 2.43
C ASN A 65 -18.43 3.90 1.05
N ASP A 66 -17.98 4.50 -0.02
CA ASP A 66 -17.78 3.83 -1.31
C ASP A 66 -16.31 3.43 -1.46
N LEU A 67 -16.08 2.28 -2.07
CA LEU A 67 -14.74 1.79 -2.41
C LEU A 67 -14.40 2.20 -3.84
N TYR A 68 -13.15 2.54 -4.07
CA TYR A 68 -12.65 2.87 -5.39
C TYR A 68 -11.39 2.07 -5.66
N VAL A 69 -11.28 1.48 -6.85
CA VAL A 69 -10.08 0.84 -7.39
C VAL A 69 -9.63 1.65 -8.60
N MET A 70 -8.34 1.92 -8.69
CA MET A 70 -7.75 2.84 -9.65
C MET A 70 -6.46 2.30 -10.24
N GLY A 71 -6.26 2.50 -11.55
CA GLY A 71 -5.00 2.26 -12.23
C GLY A 71 -4.45 0.84 -12.08
N GLY A 72 -3.14 0.72 -12.16
CA GLY A 72 -2.42 -0.55 -12.12
C GLY A 72 -1.96 -1.02 -13.49
N ARG A 73 -1.28 -2.16 -13.52
CA ARG A 73 -0.82 -2.84 -14.72
C ARG A 73 -1.43 -4.23 -14.85
N GLY A 74 -1.59 -4.68 -16.08
CA GLY A 74 -1.81 -6.09 -16.43
C GLY A 74 -0.53 -6.91 -16.26
N PRO A 75 -0.52 -8.15 -16.78
CA PRO A 75 0.64 -8.99 -16.79
C PRO A 75 1.86 -8.30 -17.41
N PHE A 76 3.02 -8.47 -16.78
CA PHE A 76 4.26 -7.94 -17.30
C PHE A 76 4.69 -8.71 -18.56
N SER A 77 5.11 -7.99 -19.60
CA SER A 77 5.57 -8.58 -20.85
C SER A 77 6.89 -7.95 -21.28
N PHE A 78 7.83 -8.80 -21.70
CA PHE A 78 9.07 -8.38 -22.35
C PHE A 78 8.93 -8.32 -23.89
N GLU A 79 7.87 -8.90 -24.44
CA GLU A 79 7.64 -9.03 -25.89
C GLU A 79 6.68 -8.00 -26.44
N THR A 80 5.77 -7.52 -25.60
CA THR A 80 4.74 -6.56 -25.94
C THR A 80 4.67 -5.47 -24.87
N GLU A 81 3.99 -4.39 -25.16
CA GLU A 81 3.71 -3.37 -24.15
C GLU A 81 2.91 -3.95 -22.98
N THR A 82 3.34 -3.65 -21.76
CA THR A 82 2.57 -3.97 -20.56
C THR A 82 1.31 -3.12 -20.53
N GLN A 83 0.15 -3.77 -20.47
CA GLN A 83 -1.11 -3.05 -20.38
C GLN A 83 -1.17 -2.22 -19.09
N LEU A 84 -1.47 -0.94 -19.22
CA LEU A 84 -1.72 -0.04 -18.10
C LEU A 84 -3.17 0.39 -18.04
N PHE A 85 -3.65 0.60 -16.85
CA PHE A 85 -5.01 1.04 -16.61
C PHE A 85 -5.06 2.51 -16.19
N GLY A 86 -5.93 3.27 -16.88
CA GLY A 86 -6.27 4.65 -16.54
C GLY A 86 -7.77 4.74 -16.27
N ASP A 87 -8.29 3.81 -15.47
CA ASP A 87 -9.69 3.72 -15.13
C ASP A 87 -9.92 3.84 -13.62
N VAL A 88 -11.16 4.17 -13.28
CA VAL A 88 -11.61 4.23 -11.90
C VAL A 88 -12.90 3.43 -11.78
N TRP A 89 -12.90 2.48 -10.87
CA TRP A 89 -14.05 1.66 -10.57
C TRP A 89 -14.55 1.94 -9.15
N LYS A 90 -15.86 1.95 -8.99
CA LYS A 90 -16.56 2.26 -7.75
C LYS A 90 -17.44 1.10 -7.32
N SER A 91 -17.40 0.78 -6.04
CA SER A 91 -18.34 -0.13 -5.38
C SER A 91 -19.04 0.58 -4.22
N SER A 92 -20.36 0.44 -4.15
CA SER A 92 -21.16 0.96 -3.05
C SER A 92 -21.68 -0.14 -2.10
N ASP A 93 -21.30 -1.40 -2.32
CA ASP A 93 -21.75 -2.59 -1.59
C ASP A 93 -20.63 -3.43 -1.02
N VAL A 94 -19.53 -2.76 -0.58
CA VAL A 94 -18.37 -3.41 0.04
C VAL A 94 -17.62 -4.36 -0.90
N GLY A 95 -17.53 -3.99 -2.18
CA GLY A 95 -16.73 -4.72 -3.16
C GLY A 95 -17.48 -5.85 -3.88
N ALA A 96 -18.78 -6.05 -3.62
CA ALA A 96 -19.54 -7.10 -4.25
C ALA A 96 -19.86 -6.82 -5.72
N THR A 97 -20.18 -5.56 -6.04
CA THR A 97 -20.39 -5.11 -7.43
C THR A 97 -19.59 -3.85 -7.71
N TRP A 98 -19.22 -3.67 -8.97
CA TRP A 98 -18.39 -2.57 -9.42
C TRP A 98 -18.96 -1.87 -10.64
N THR A 99 -18.77 -0.57 -10.71
CA THR A 99 -19.14 0.26 -11.86
C THR A 99 -17.94 1.15 -12.22
N ARG A 100 -17.56 1.14 -13.50
CA ARG A 100 -16.53 2.06 -13.99
C ARG A 100 -17.09 3.47 -14.04
N VAL A 101 -16.47 4.39 -13.32
CA VAL A 101 -16.92 5.78 -13.18
C VAL A 101 -16.05 6.76 -13.94
N ALA A 102 -14.83 6.38 -14.30
CA ALA A 102 -13.95 7.16 -15.17
C ALA A 102 -13.04 6.25 -16.01
N GLN A 103 -12.60 6.77 -17.15
CA GLN A 103 -11.65 6.14 -18.06
C GLN A 103 -10.86 7.22 -18.76
N TRP A 104 -9.53 7.14 -18.69
CA TRP A 104 -8.65 8.00 -19.49
C TRP A 104 -8.83 7.71 -20.98
N GLN A 105 -8.80 8.76 -21.78
CA GLN A 105 -8.90 8.67 -23.25
C GLN A 105 -7.79 9.47 -23.90
N GLU A 106 -7.10 8.87 -24.82
CA GLU A 106 -6.08 9.53 -25.62
C GLU A 106 -6.70 10.54 -26.57
N GLY A 107 -5.99 11.67 -26.82
CA GLY A 107 -6.36 12.65 -27.85
C GLY A 107 -7.50 13.60 -27.47
N GLN A 108 -7.91 13.67 -26.23
CA GLN A 108 -8.83 14.72 -25.75
C GLN A 108 -8.07 16.03 -25.52
N ASP A 109 -8.71 17.16 -25.83
CA ASP A 109 -8.16 18.50 -25.60
C ASP A 109 -7.93 18.75 -24.10
N GLY A 110 -6.69 18.58 -23.68
CA GLY A 110 -6.23 18.73 -22.32
C GLY A 110 -6.51 17.52 -21.42
N PRO A 111 -5.72 17.33 -20.35
CA PRO A 111 -5.87 16.20 -19.46
C PRO A 111 -7.14 16.32 -18.61
N GLN A 112 -8.14 15.48 -18.91
CA GLN A 112 -9.37 15.38 -18.14
C GLN A 112 -9.16 14.58 -16.83
N MET A 113 -8.16 13.69 -16.81
CA MET A 113 -7.72 12.90 -15.66
C MET A 113 -6.28 12.42 -15.88
N TRP A 114 -5.71 11.80 -14.87
CA TRP A 114 -4.37 11.22 -14.92
C TRP A 114 -4.25 10.09 -15.97
N GLN A 115 -3.09 10.02 -16.61
CA GLN A 115 -2.75 8.98 -17.60
C GLN A 115 -2.64 7.59 -16.94
N PRO A 116 -2.82 6.49 -17.72
CA PRO A 116 -2.63 5.13 -17.24
C PRO A 116 -1.29 4.96 -16.52
N ARG A 117 -1.34 4.38 -15.32
CA ARG A 117 -0.16 4.24 -14.46
C ARG A 117 -0.30 3.17 -13.41
N ALA A 118 0.84 2.66 -12.94
CA ALA A 118 0.96 1.75 -11.82
C ALA A 118 1.92 2.30 -10.76
N TYR A 119 1.94 1.67 -9.59
CA TYR A 119 2.85 1.97 -8.48
C TYR A 119 2.82 3.44 -8.01
N PHE A 120 1.68 4.08 -8.15
CA PHE A 120 1.41 5.42 -7.63
C PHE A 120 0.95 5.36 -6.17
N GLY A 121 1.00 6.47 -5.46
CA GLY A 121 0.40 6.59 -4.13
C GLY A 121 -1.04 7.07 -4.19
N SER A 122 -1.89 6.59 -3.28
CA SER A 122 -3.23 7.14 -3.11
C SER A 122 -3.61 7.35 -1.65
N VAL A 123 -4.38 8.38 -1.39
CA VAL A 123 -4.93 8.67 -0.06
C VAL A 123 -6.29 9.34 -0.18
N THR A 124 -7.08 9.25 0.88
CA THR A 124 -8.25 10.12 1.05
C THR A 124 -7.95 11.24 2.05
N HIS A 125 -8.18 12.47 1.65
CA HIS A 125 -7.95 13.64 2.48
C HIS A 125 -8.98 14.73 2.22
N ARG A 126 -9.56 15.29 3.27
CA ARG A 126 -10.57 16.38 3.20
C ARG A 126 -11.69 16.12 2.20
N GLY A 127 -12.23 14.88 2.21
CA GLY A 127 -13.36 14.49 1.36
C GLY A 127 -13.02 14.37 -0.13
N ARG A 128 -11.74 14.16 -0.46
CA ARG A 128 -11.22 13.87 -1.80
C ARG A 128 -10.31 12.66 -1.74
N MET A 129 -10.25 11.91 -2.82
CA MET A 129 -9.19 10.95 -3.10
C MET A 129 -8.10 11.62 -3.94
N PHE A 130 -6.87 11.17 -3.78
CA PHE A 130 -5.70 11.67 -4.48
C PHE A 130 -4.99 10.54 -5.20
N VAL A 131 -4.43 10.83 -6.38
CA VAL A 131 -3.49 10.02 -7.14
C VAL A 131 -2.19 10.81 -7.23
N ILE A 132 -1.07 10.19 -6.86
CA ILE A 132 0.22 10.85 -6.64
C ILE A 132 1.33 10.04 -7.31
N GLY A 133 2.02 10.60 -8.27
CA GLY A 133 3.15 9.95 -8.94
C GLY A 133 2.78 8.70 -9.72
N GLY A 134 3.64 7.67 -9.66
CA GLY A 134 3.51 6.43 -10.41
C GLY A 134 4.35 6.42 -11.68
N GLN A 135 4.25 5.33 -12.43
CA GLN A 135 4.93 5.18 -13.73
C GLN A 135 4.00 4.55 -14.77
N ASN A 136 4.33 4.77 -16.04
CA ASN A 136 3.88 3.90 -17.11
C ASN A 136 5.01 2.91 -17.48
N PHE A 137 4.71 1.94 -18.37
CA PHE A 137 5.67 0.96 -18.86
C PHE A 137 5.73 1.06 -20.39
N GLU A 138 6.00 2.24 -20.90
CA GLU A 138 6.17 2.47 -22.33
C GLU A 138 7.47 1.84 -22.82
N THR A 139 7.51 1.49 -24.10
CA THR A 139 8.68 1.01 -24.79
C THR A 139 9.05 1.94 -25.95
N ALA A 140 10.36 2.02 -26.23
CA ALA A 140 10.88 2.74 -27.39
C ALA A 140 11.65 1.78 -28.28
N PRO A 141 11.75 2.02 -29.60
CA PRO A 141 12.60 1.25 -30.47
C PRO A 141 14.05 1.25 -29.97
N ASN A 142 14.66 0.07 -29.89
CA ASN A 142 16.04 -0.05 -29.48
C ASN A 142 16.97 0.45 -30.61
N PRO A 143 17.73 1.53 -30.43
CA PRO A 143 18.53 2.13 -31.50
C PRO A 143 19.70 1.25 -31.94
N ILE A 144 20.06 0.23 -31.19
CA ILE A 144 21.15 -0.72 -31.54
C ILE A 144 20.62 -2.02 -32.16
N TYR A 145 19.33 -2.23 -32.22
CA TYR A 145 18.73 -3.45 -32.76
C TYR A 145 18.44 -3.29 -34.26
N PRO A 146 18.66 -4.32 -35.10
CA PRO A 146 19.44 -5.55 -34.81
C PRO A 146 20.95 -5.37 -35.07
N ASP A 147 21.37 -4.25 -35.66
CA ASP A 147 22.66 -4.10 -36.33
C ASP A 147 23.85 -3.90 -35.37
N ARG A 148 23.60 -3.47 -34.16
CA ARG A 148 24.63 -3.11 -33.19
C ARG A 148 24.47 -3.84 -31.84
N CYS A 149 23.89 -5.02 -31.85
CA CYS A 149 23.75 -5.86 -30.65
C CYS A 149 25.07 -6.32 -30.03
N ASP A 150 26.15 -6.24 -30.83
CA ASP A 150 27.54 -6.46 -30.42
C ASP A 150 28.02 -5.44 -29.35
N LEU A 151 27.33 -4.32 -29.18
CA LEU A 151 27.64 -3.33 -28.15
C LEU A 151 27.17 -3.74 -26.75
N LEU A 152 26.29 -4.75 -26.67
CA LEU A 152 25.82 -5.25 -25.38
C LEU A 152 26.88 -6.16 -24.72
N PRO A 153 26.89 -6.24 -23.39
CA PRO A 153 27.71 -7.19 -22.66
C PRO A 153 27.44 -8.63 -23.11
N PRO A 154 28.44 -9.53 -23.05
CA PRO A 154 28.25 -10.93 -23.39
C PRO A 154 27.11 -11.56 -22.58
N GLY A 155 26.15 -12.18 -23.28
CA GLY A 155 25.00 -12.82 -22.67
C GLY A 155 23.78 -11.92 -22.46
N ALA A 156 23.86 -10.61 -22.74
CA ALA A 156 22.70 -9.73 -22.71
C ALA A 156 21.78 -9.97 -23.92
N LEU A 157 20.49 -9.94 -23.70
CA LEU A 157 19.49 -10.07 -24.75
C LEU A 157 19.39 -8.74 -25.52
N CYS A 158 19.55 -8.83 -26.83
CA CYS A 158 19.29 -7.69 -27.71
C CYS A 158 17.82 -7.74 -28.13
N LEU A 159 17.04 -6.88 -27.55
CA LEU A 159 15.59 -6.80 -27.80
C LEU A 159 15.31 -5.67 -28.81
N PRO A 160 14.26 -5.80 -29.65
CA PRO A 160 13.87 -4.77 -30.61
C PRO A 160 13.34 -3.48 -29.94
N PHE A 161 12.84 -3.60 -28.73
CA PHE A 161 12.34 -2.49 -27.92
C PHE A 161 13.07 -2.44 -26.60
N ILE A 162 13.28 -1.24 -26.13
CA ILE A 162 13.77 -0.94 -24.77
C ILE A 162 12.68 -0.23 -24.00
N PRO A 163 12.54 -0.47 -22.71
CA PRO A 163 11.62 0.27 -21.88
C PRO A 163 11.94 1.77 -21.89
N ALA A 164 10.91 2.61 -21.93
CA ALA A 164 10.98 4.06 -21.94
C ALA A 164 9.94 4.66 -21.00
N SER A 165 9.96 4.18 -19.75
CA SER A 165 8.96 4.54 -18.77
C SER A 165 8.99 6.02 -18.40
N THR A 166 7.82 6.63 -18.34
CA THR A 166 7.60 7.95 -17.73
C THR A 166 7.30 7.76 -16.25
N PHE A 167 8.04 8.46 -15.40
CA PHE A 167 7.77 8.57 -13.98
C PHE A 167 7.08 9.90 -13.71
N PHE A 168 5.90 9.82 -13.10
CA PHE A 168 5.05 10.99 -12.88
C PHE A 168 5.39 11.70 -11.57
N ASP A 169 5.32 13.02 -11.58
CA ASP A 169 5.39 13.89 -10.40
C ASP A 169 4.07 14.60 -10.12
N GLU A 170 3.05 14.28 -10.90
CA GLU A 170 1.73 14.90 -10.82
C GLU A 170 0.95 14.47 -9.58
N VAL A 171 0.07 15.36 -9.13
CA VAL A 171 -0.92 15.09 -8.09
C VAL A 171 -2.31 15.46 -8.60
N TRP A 172 -3.19 14.49 -8.61
CA TRP A 172 -4.58 14.62 -9.03
C TRP A 172 -5.54 14.37 -7.88
N SER A 173 -6.71 14.96 -7.90
CA SER A 173 -7.74 14.70 -6.91
C SER A 173 -9.15 14.63 -7.49
N SER A 174 -10.00 13.84 -6.83
CA SER A 174 -11.42 13.73 -7.14
C SER A 174 -12.27 13.68 -5.87
N LYS A 175 -13.53 14.14 -5.95
CA LYS A 175 -14.54 14.01 -4.90
C LYS A 175 -15.46 12.81 -5.08
N ASP A 176 -15.47 12.24 -6.27
CA ASP A 176 -16.48 11.25 -6.71
C ASP A 176 -15.90 10.11 -7.57
N GLY A 177 -14.61 10.18 -7.91
CA GLY A 177 -13.92 9.25 -8.79
C GLY A 177 -14.17 9.46 -10.28
N ALA A 178 -15.19 10.24 -10.64
CA ALA A 178 -15.55 10.50 -12.03
C ALA A 178 -14.92 11.80 -12.56
N ASN A 179 -14.90 12.82 -11.73
CA ASN A 179 -14.40 14.15 -12.10
C ASN A 179 -13.07 14.40 -11.41
N TRP A 180 -12.00 14.49 -12.20
CA TRP A 180 -10.63 14.66 -11.71
C TRP A 180 -10.12 16.08 -11.97
N ARG A 181 -9.24 16.52 -11.13
CA ARG A 181 -8.54 17.80 -11.25
C ARG A 181 -7.08 17.63 -10.90
N ALA A 182 -6.20 18.14 -11.75
CA ALA A 182 -4.80 18.31 -11.43
C ALA A 182 -4.66 19.31 -10.27
N GLU A 183 -4.08 18.90 -9.18
CA GLU A 183 -3.70 19.78 -8.08
C GLU A 183 -2.33 20.41 -8.34
N THR A 184 -1.41 19.62 -8.89
CA THR A 184 -0.14 20.06 -9.48
C THR A 184 0.26 19.11 -10.61
N ILE A 185 0.85 19.63 -11.67
CA ILE A 185 1.40 18.88 -12.81
C ILE A 185 2.92 18.86 -12.80
N ASP A 186 3.54 19.54 -11.87
CA ASP A 186 4.99 19.67 -11.69
C ASP A 186 5.25 19.85 -10.19
N ALA A 187 5.27 18.72 -9.48
CA ALA A 187 5.56 18.73 -8.06
C ALA A 187 7.07 18.99 -7.84
N PRO A 188 7.47 19.53 -6.68
CA PRO A 188 8.86 19.89 -6.42
C PRO A 188 9.79 18.69 -6.17
N TRP A 189 9.35 17.47 -6.48
CA TRP A 189 10.14 16.23 -6.42
C TRP A 189 10.25 15.57 -7.78
N PRO A 190 11.30 14.76 -8.04
CA PRO A 190 11.40 13.97 -9.27
C PRO A 190 10.25 12.97 -9.40
N GLY A 191 9.76 12.76 -10.63
CA GLY A 191 8.77 11.72 -10.93
C GLY A 191 9.23 10.37 -10.40
N ARG A 192 8.31 9.62 -9.78
CA ARG A 192 8.66 8.38 -9.07
C ARG A 192 7.52 7.39 -8.96
N ALA A 193 7.88 6.12 -8.85
CA ALA A 193 7.00 4.98 -8.59
C ALA A 193 7.37 4.27 -7.29
N GLY A 194 6.51 3.37 -6.80
CA GLY A 194 6.75 2.65 -5.55
C GLY A 194 6.88 3.56 -4.32
N LEU A 195 6.39 4.80 -4.46
CA LEU A 195 6.32 5.76 -3.36
C LEU A 195 5.23 5.36 -2.37
N SER A 196 5.39 5.79 -1.13
CA SER A 196 4.34 5.62 -0.13
C SER A 196 3.66 6.96 0.16
N ALA A 197 2.34 6.94 0.30
CA ALA A 197 1.55 8.11 0.68
C ALA A 197 0.69 7.83 1.91
N VAL A 198 0.64 8.78 2.84
CA VAL A 198 -0.15 8.64 4.06
C VAL A 198 -0.71 9.97 4.52
N VAL A 199 -1.90 9.95 5.10
CA VAL A 199 -2.45 11.13 5.79
C VAL A 199 -2.09 11.07 7.27
N HIS A 200 -1.41 12.10 7.73
CA HIS A 200 -1.00 12.23 9.12
C HIS A 200 -1.25 13.65 9.63
N LYS A 201 -1.93 13.78 10.78
CA LYS A 201 -2.25 15.08 11.42
C LYS A 201 -2.79 16.14 10.46
N GLY A 202 -3.69 15.72 9.55
CA GLY A 202 -4.36 16.63 8.61
C GLY A 202 -3.48 17.12 7.45
N ALA A 203 -2.41 16.41 7.14
CA ALA A 203 -1.58 16.62 5.96
C ALA A 203 -1.30 15.30 5.25
N ILE A 204 -1.09 15.36 3.94
CA ILE A 204 -0.61 14.27 3.11
C ILE A 204 0.90 14.27 3.18
N TYR A 205 1.50 13.10 3.38
CA TYR A 205 2.94 12.87 3.31
C TYR A 205 3.23 11.91 2.16
N VAL A 206 4.31 12.20 1.42
CA VAL A 206 4.89 11.35 0.38
C VAL A 206 6.30 10.99 0.81
N LEU A 207 6.65 9.71 0.75
CA LEU A 207 7.91 9.17 1.26
C LEU A 207 8.53 8.21 0.25
N GLY A 208 9.83 8.35 0.01
CA GLY A 208 10.60 7.39 -0.75
C GLY A 208 10.13 7.18 -2.18
N GLY A 209 10.25 5.94 -2.65
CA GLY A 209 10.00 5.56 -4.03
C GLY A 209 11.28 5.50 -4.84
N SER A 210 11.13 5.23 -6.13
CA SER A 210 12.24 5.11 -7.06
C SER A 210 11.92 5.67 -8.43
N GLN A 211 12.97 5.87 -9.20
CA GLN A 211 12.93 6.22 -10.61
C GLN A 211 13.91 5.32 -11.36
N GLY A 212 13.54 4.87 -12.56
CA GLY A 212 14.41 4.02 -13.37
C GLY A 212 14.41 2.55 -12.96
N ASP A 213 13.29 2.04 -12.43
CA ASP A 213 13.13 0.65 -11.99
C ASP A 213 12.95 -0.35 -13.10
N ASP A 214 12.62 0.11 -14.26
CA ASP A 214 12.50 -0.75 -15.42
C ASP A 214 13.89 -1.08 -15.97
N ALA A 215 14.00 -2.23 -16.63
CA ALA A 215 15.22 -2.67 -17.32
C ALA A 215 15.70 -1.69 -18.40
N SER A 216 14.96 -0.60 -18.65
CA SER A 216 15.27 0.44 -19.63
C SER A 216 16.57 1.16 -19.35
N THR A 217 16.92 1.29 -18.11
CA THR A 217 18.15 1.96 -17.70
C THR A 217 19.34 1.01 -17.71
N GLY A 218 19.15 -0.28 -18.10
CA GLY A 218 20.18 -1.30 -18.01
C GLY A 218 20.70 -1.48 -16.59
N GLY A 219 19.86 -1.14 -15.60
CA GLY A 219 20.23 -1.19 -14.20
C GLY A 219 21.15 -0.08 -13.70
N THR A 220 21.63 0.79 -14.60
CA THR A 220 22.63 1.83 -14.24
C THR A 220 22.01 3.13 -13.74
N GLY A 221 20.71 3.28 -13.80
CA GLY A 221 20.02 4.55 -13.57
C GLY A 221 18.98 4.55 -12.47
N ARG A 222 18.81 3.46 -11.73
CA ARG A 222 17.82 3.42 -10.65
C ARG A 222 18.18 4.39 -9.54
N ILE A 223 17.31 5.33 -9.27
CA ILE A 223 17.44 6.29 -8.20
C ILE A 223 16.40 5.94 -7.13
N LEU A 224 16.85 5.69 -5.93
CA LEU A 224 16.00 5.47 -4.77
C LEU A 224 15.96 6.73 -3.91
N PHE A 225 14.78 7.05 -3.41
CA PHE A 225 14.55 8.23 -2.60
C PHE A 225 14.37 7.88 -1.12
N ASP A 226 14.81 8.79 -0.28
CA ASP A 226 14.60 8.76 1.17
C ASP A 226 14.00 10.08 1.68
N ASP A 227 13.58 10.94 0.75
CA ASP A 227 12.98 12.23 1.06
C ASP A 227 11.55 12.09 1.60
N VAL A 228 11.12 13.13 2.26
CA VAL A 228 9.78 13.24 2.82
C VAL A 228 9.18 14.56 2.36
N TRP A 229 8.04 14.50 1.74
CA TRP A 229 7.30 15.66 1.27
C TRP A 229 5.95 15.76 1.97
N MET A 230 5.48 16.98 2.23
CA MET A 230 4.24 17.21 2.93
C MET A 230 3.41 18.30 2.27
N SER A 231 2.09 18.05 2.15
CA SER A 231 1.09 19.01 1.73
C SER A 231 -0.16 18.94 2.60
N ARG A 232 -0.81 20.08 2.83
CA ARG A 232 -2.11 20.14 3.51
C ARG A 232 -3.30 20.12 2.56
N ASP A 233 -3.06 20.36 1.28
CA ASP A 233 -4.10 20.57 0.27
C ASP A 233 -3.89 19.75 -1.00
N GLY A 234 -2.75 19.01 -1.12
CA GLY A 234 -2.35 18.25 -2.30
C GLY A 234 -1.75 19.11 -3.40
N ARG A 235 -1.68 20.44 -3.22
CA ARG A 235 -1.24 21.40 -4.23
C ARG A 235 0.09 22.04 -3.86
N ASN A 236 0.18 22.53 -2.64
CA ASN A 236 1.37 23.18 -2.12
C ASN A 236 2.20 22.19 -1.31
N TRP A 237 3.36 21.82 -1.83
CA TRP A 237 4.23 20.82 -1.25
C TRP A 237 5.50 21.45 -0.72
N LYS A 238 5.99 20.90 0.37
CA LYS A 238 7.29 21.25 0.92
C LYS A 238 8.04 20.01 1.39
N GLU A 239 9.33 20.01 1.17
CA GLU A 239 10.21 19.00 1.71
C GLU A 239 10.28 19.11 3.25
N VAL A 240 10.16 17.98 3.91
CA VAL A 240 10.33 17.83 5.35
C VAL A 240 11.75 17.31 5.59
N LYS A 241 12.69 18.23 5.82
CA LYS A 241 14.10 17.87 6.01
C LYS A 241 14.29 17.11 7.31
N SER A 242 14.80 15.91 7.20
CA SER A 242 15.10 15.07 8.36
C SER A 242 16.31 15.61 9.14
N LYS A 243 16.25 15.45 10.46
CA LYS A 243 17.31 15.84 11.40
C LYS A 243 17.82 14.60 12.12
N GLY A 244 19.01 14.16 11.78
CA GLY A 244 19.62 12.94 12.31
C GLY A 244 19.35 11.71 11.46
N PRO A 245 19.62 10.51 12.00
CA PRO A 245 19.43 9.26 11.27
C PRO A 245 17.97 9.03 10.88
N LYS A 246 17.78 8.39 9.73
CA LYS A 246 16.49 7.95 9.20
C LYS A 246 16.67 6.66 8.42
N TRP A 247 15.58 6.11 7.94
CA TRP A 247 15.54 4.94 7.05
C TRP A 247 16.34 5.18 5.75
N ALA A 248 16.90 4.10 5.21
CA ALA A 248 17.65 4.14 3.96
C ALA A 248 16.72 4.40 2.76
N PRO A 249 17.23 4.98 1.64
CA PRO A 249 16.47 5.14 0.40
C PRO A 249 15.81 3.83 -0.02
N ARG A 250 14.49 3.87 -0.32
CA ARG A 250 13.71 2.66 -0.60
C ARG A 250 12.44 2.92 -1.39
N ALA A 251 11.98 1.88 -2.08
CA ALA A 251 10.67 1.80 -2.71
C ALA A 251 9.84 0.66 -2.09
N GLY A 252 8.55 0.59 -2.39
CA GLY A 252 7.68 -0.49 -1.96
C GLY A 252 7.56 -0.69 -0.45
N ALA A 253 7.87 0.32 0.35
CA ALA A 253 7.68 0.29 1.80
C ALA A 253 6.20 0.50 2.14
N ALA A 254 5.70 -0.19 3.16
CA ALA A 254 4.41 0.15 3.73
C ALA A 254 4.54 1.35 4.68
N VAL A 255 3.56 2.25 4.63
CA VAL A 255 3.54 3.43 5.51
C VAL A 255 2.17 3.60 6.14
N VAL A 256 2.14 3.72 7.45
CA VAL A 256 0.89 3.91 8.19
C VAL A 256 0.99 5.07 9.19
N SER A 257 -0.16 5.64 9.51
CA SER A 257 -0.29 6.65 10.57
C SER A 257 -1.01 6.03 11.78
N LYS A 258 -0.33 5.97 12.93
CA LYS A 258 -0.87 5.40 14.15
C LYS A 258 -0.40 6.17 15.37
N ASN A 259 -1.32 6.47 16.29
CA ASN A 259 -1.03 7.09 17.60
C ASN A 259 -0.12 8.32 17.52
N GLY A 260 -0.37 9.18 16.49
CA GLY A 260 0.39 10.42 16.30
C GLY A 260 1.78 10.24 15.71
N TYR A 261 2.09 9.06 15.17
CA TYR A 261 3.33 8.76 14.43
C TYR A 261 3.02 8.29 13.01
N ILE A 262 3.93 8.61 12.10
CA ILE A 262 4.09 7.96 10.81
C ILE A 262 5.06 6.80 11.01
N TYR A 263 4.72 5.62 10.53
CA TYR A 263 5.59 4.44 10.52
C TYR A 263 6.00 4.12 9.09
N VAL A 264 7.28 3.78 8.89
CA VAL A 264 7.83 3.23 7.65
C VAL A 264 8.26 1.80 7.93
N LEU A 265 7.79 0.85 7.15
CA LEU A 265 7.94 -0.58 7.39
C LEU A 265 8.45 -1.28 6.13
N GLY A 266 9.57 -1.96 6.22
CA GLY A 266 10.13 -2.75 5.13
C GLY A 266 10.42 -1.97 3.85
N GLY A 267 10.16 -2.61 2.69
CA GLY A 267 10.49 -2.07 1.38
C GLY A 267 11.78 -2.66 0.82
N GLU A 268 12.30 -2.05 -0.24
CA GLU A 268 13.43 -2.56 -0.99
C GLU A 268 14.35 -1.45 -1.49
N ARG A 269 15.59 -1.83 -1.84
CA ARG A 269 16.54 -0.99 -2.56
C ARG A 269 16.98 -1.58 -3.90
N GLY A 270 16.33 -2.63 -4.38
CA GLY A 270 16.59 -3.33 -5.64
C GLY A 270 15.81 -4.64 -5.71
N PHE A 271 15.50 -5.11 -6.94
CA PHE A 271 14.70 -6.33 -7.13
C PHE A 271 15.51 -7.60 -7.02
N SER A 272 16.70 -7.65 -7.58
CA SER A 272 17.59 -8.79 -7.45
C SER A 272 19.04 -8.46 -7.82
N CYS A 273 19.97 -9.17 -7.17
CA CYS A 273 21.36 -9.22 -7.59
C CYS A 273 21.46 -10.11 -8.86
N GLY A 274 21.43 -9.53 -10.03
CA GLY A 274 21.59 -10.31 -11.29
C GLY A 274 20.88 -9.69 -12.48
N PHE A 275 19.90 -8.83 -12.27
CA PHE A 275 19.32 -8.03 -13.35
C PHE A 275 19.99 -6.66 -13.48
N ASP A 276 20.69 -6.20 -12.46
CA ASP A 276 21.49 -4.97 -12.53
C ASP A 276 22.93 -5.31 -12.97
N LEU A 277 23.16 -5.22 -14.29
CA LEU A 277 24.48 -5.45 -14.88
C LEU A 277 25.51 -4.37 -14.50
N ALA A 278 25.07 -3.26 -13.95
CA ALA A 278 25.93 -2.11 -13.64
C ALA A 278 26.32 -2.01 -12.16
N SER A 279 25.57 -2.63 -11.28
CA SER A 279 25.91 -2.72 -9.87
C SER A 279 26.20 -4.20 -9.54
N PRO A 280 27.46 -4.62 -9.43
CA PRO A 280 27.78 -5.97 -9.01
C PRO A 280 27.33 -6.13 -7.55
N CYS A 281 26.06 -6.45 -7.40
CA CYS A 281 25.48 -6.80 -6.12
C CYS A 281 26.13 -8.09 -5.63
N GLN A 282 26.60 -8.09 -4.40
CA GLN A 282 27.12 -9.27 -3.74
C GLN A 282 25.95 -9.96 -3.02
N PRO A 283 25.37 -11.04 -3.55
CA PRO A 283 24.16 -11.66 -2.97
C PRO A 283 24.34 -12.09 -1.52
N ALA A 284 25.57 -12.34 -1.11
CA ALA A 284 25.88 -12.76 0.26
C ALA A 284 25.96 -11.60 1.27
N THR A 285 26.08 -10.35 0.82
CA THR A 285 26.37 -9.21 1.69
C THR A 285 25.40 -8.05 1.52
N ASP A 286 24.69 -7.98 0.40
CA ASP A 286 23.79 -6.87 0.10
C ASP A 286 22.35 -7.21 0.44
N THR A 287 21.83 -6.58 1.48
CA THR A 287 20.41 -6.66 1.82
C THR A 287 19.63 -5.79 0.86
N LEU A 288 18.91 -6.42 -0.07
CA LEU A 288 18.05 -5.73 -1.01
C LEU A 288 16.70 -5.36 -0.40
N TYR A 289 16.22 -6.17 0.52
CA TYR A 289 14.93 -6.01 1.17
C TYR A 289 15.08 -5.65 2.64
N PHE A 290 14.10 -4.93 3.15
CA PHE A 290 14.06 -4.45 4.53
C PHE A 290 12.92 -5.11 5.31
N ASN A 291 13.14 -5.27 6.61
CA ASN A 291 12.12 -5.58 7.61
C ASN A 291 12.29 -4.71 8.87
N ASP A 292 13.02 -3.61 8.73
CA ASP A 292 13.14 -2.61 9.78
C ASP A 292 11.85 -1.78 9.90
N VAL A 293 11.66 -1.20 11.07
CA VAL A 293 10.54 -0.31 11.34
C VAL A 293 11.06 1.01 11.90
N TRP A 294 10.66 2.09 11.28
CA TRP A 294 10.97 3.45 11.69
C TRP A 294 9.70 4.22 11.98
N ARG A 295 9.77 5.19 12.89
CA ARG A 295 8.66 6.09 13.14
C ARG A 295 9.09 7.54 13.32
N SER A 296 8.17 8.45 13.01
CA SER A 296 8.33 9.88 13.23
C SER A 296 7.01 10.54 13.60
N ARG A 297 7.06 11.60 14.41
CA ARG A 297 5.86 12.40 14.74
C ARG A 297 5.45 13.37 13.64
N ASP A 298 6.36 13.73 12.76
CA ASP A 298 6.18 14.81 11.79
C ASP A 298 7.10 14.71 10.56
N GLY A 299 7.86 13.62 10.41
CA GLY A 299 8.83 13.40 9.34
C GLY A 299 10.21 14.04 9.58
N THR A 300 10.39 14.86 10.62
CA THR A 300 11.67 15.57 10.86
C THR A 300 12.68 14.78 11.66
N LYS A 301 12.23 14.03 12.65
CA LYS A 301 13.07 13.16 13.48
C LYS A 301 12.52 11.74 13.42
N TRP A 302 13.40 10.82 13.05
CA TRP A 302 13.06 9.42 12.92
C TRP A 302 13.71 8.62 14.03
N GLU A 303 12.98 7.65 14.52
CA GLU A 303 13.41 6.67 15.51
C GLU A 303 13.29 5.29 14.86
N GLN A 304 14.37 4.52 14.88
CA GLN A 304 14.30 3.10 14.52
C GLN A 304 13.64 2.35 15.67
N VAL A 305 12.44 1.88 15.43
CA VAL A 305 11.64 1.15 16.43
C VAL A 305 12.16 -0.26 16.61
N THR A 306 12.48 -0.91 15.50
CA THR A 306 13.21 -2.18 15.46
C THR A 306 14.07 -2.24 14.21
N PRO A 307 15.31 -2.75 14.30
CA PRO A 307 16.15 -2.98 13.13
C PRO A 307 15.73 -4.21 12.32
N SER A 308 14.94 -5.11 12.90
CA SER A 308 14.44 -6.34 12.28
C SER A 308 13.14 -6.75 12.97
N ALA A 309 12.02 -6.63 12.28
CA ALA A 309 10.75 -7.16 12.72
C ALA A 309 10.72 -8.70 12.62
N GLY A 310 9.71 -9.34 13.19
CA GLY A 310 9.60 -10.80 13.16
C GLY A 310 9.36 -11.42 11.78
N TRP A 311 8.86 -10.61 10.84
CA TRP A 311 8.60 -11.02 9.46
C TRP A 311 9.84 -10.89 8.57
N SER A 312 9.90 -11.68 7.48
CA SER A 312 11.02 -11.66 6.52
C SER A 312 11.11 -10.33 5.77
N PRO A 313 12.33 -9.86 5.42
CA PRO A 313 12.49 -8.66 4.59
C PRO A 313 11.70 -8.76 3.29
N ARG A 314 10.93 -7.71 2.95
CA ARG A 314 10.05 -7.72 1.77
C ARG A 314 9.59 -6.34 1.30
N PRO A 315 9.49 -6.10 -0.02
CA PRO A 315 8.75 -4.99 -0.62
C PRO A 315 7.33 -5.42 -1.02
N GLY A 316 6.51 -4.47 -1.46
CA GLY A 316 5.19 -4.71 -2.05
C GLY A 316 4.17 -5.34 -1.09
N HIS A 317 4.51 -5.39 0.21
CA HIS A 317 3.59 -5.81 1.25
C HIS A 317 2.68 -4.67 1.67
N GLN A 318 1.56 -5.01 2.28
CA GLN A 318 0.63 -4.03 2.81
C GLN A 318 0.62 -4.03 4.33
N CYS A 319 0.57 -2.84 4.91
CA CYS A 319 0.30 -2.65 6.33
C CYS A 319 -0.87 -1.69 6.49
N VAL A 320 -1.78 -2.03 7.39
CA VAL A 320 -2.95 -1.22 7.73
C VAL A 320 -3.06 -1.06 9.25
N VAL A 321 -3.83 -0.06 9.69
CA VAL A 321 -4.12 0.11 11.12
C VAL A 321 -5.58 -0.22 11.37
N VAL A 322 -5.83 -1.27 12.12
CA VAL A 322 -7.16 -1.72 12.51
C VAL A 322 -7.17 -2.08 13.99
N LEU A 323 -8.21 -1.71 14.73
CA LEU A 323 -8.36 -1.99 16.16
C LEU A 323 -7.13 -1.60 17.01
N ASP A 324 -6.54 -0.46 16.71
CA ASP A 324 -5.28 0.02 17.33
C ASP A 324 -4.07 -0.91 17.16
N GLN A 325 -4.06 -1.74 16.12
CA GLN A 325 -2.93 -2.60 15.74
C GLN A 325 -2.48 -2.27 14.33
N ILE A 326 -1.17 -2.31 14.09
CA ILE A 326 -0.60 -2.39 12.74
C ILE A 326 -0.70 -3.85 12.33
N VAL A 327 -1.26 -4.13 11.18
CA VAL A 327 -1.36 -5.47 10.61
C VAL A 327 -0.68 -5.45 9.25
N CYS A 328 0.34 -6.31 9.08
CA CYS A 328 1.16 -6.40 7.87
C CYS A 328 1.07 -7.80 7.26
N PHE A 329 0.99 -7.90 5.94
CA PHE A 329 0.87 -9.16 5.21
C PHE A 329 1.22 -9.00 3.73
N GLY A 330 1.44 -10.14 3.06
CA GLY A 330 1.83 -10.17 1.65
C GLY A 330 3.25 -9.68 1.40
N GLY A 331 3.51 -9.31 0.17
CA GLY A 331 4.80 -8.82 -0.28
C GLY A 331 5.60 -9.86 -1.06
N TYR A 332 6.73 -9.42 -1.59
CA TYR A 332 7.71 -10.23 -2.30
C TYR A 332 8.91 -10.47 -1.39
N GLY A 333 9.35 -11.71 -1.25
CA GLY A 333 10.47 -12.02 -0.36
C GLY A 333 11.27 -13.23 -0.82
N GLU A 334 12.42 -13.44 -0.22
CA GLU A 334 13.24 -14.63 -0.41
C GLU A 334 13.09 -15.54 0.80
N ILE A 335 12.90 -16.84 0.56
CA ILE A 335 13.04 -17.82 1.63
C ILE A 335 14.52 -18.14 1.79
N PRO A 336 15.10 -17.97 2.97
CA PRO A 336 16.48 -18.37 3.23
C PRO A 336 16.72 -19.84 2.88
N GLY A 337 17.75 -20.11 2.06
CA GLY A 337 18.20 -21.46 1.73
C GLY A 337 17.57 -22.10 0.49
N VAL A 338 16.71 -21.42 -0.24
CA VAL A 338 16.20 -21.85 -1.54
C VAL A 338 16.82 -20.96 -2.62
N PRO A 339 17.46 -21.50 -3.70
CA PRO A 339 17.91 -20.67 -4.82
C PRO A 339 16.72 -19.90 -5.39
N PRO A 340 16.89 -18.74 -6.01
CA PRO A 340 16.02 -17.57 -6.03
C PRO A 340 14.62 -17.78 -6.60
N ILE A 341 13.93 -18.79 -6.11
CA ILE A 341 12.48 -18.85 -6.28
C ILE A 341 11.92 -18.10 -5.08
N ALA A 342 11.54 -16.87 -5.31
CA ALA A 342 10.85 -16.12 -4.31
C ALA A 342 9.63 -16.90 -3.82
N ALA A 343 9.65 -17.28 -2.59
CA ALA A 343 8.47 -17.79 -1.94
C ALA A 343 7.99 -16.72 -0.99
N ASN A 344 6.81 -16.19 -1.25
CA ASN A 344 6.27 -15.16 -0.42
C ASN A 344 5.60 -15.76 0.78
N PRO A 345 5.88 -15.19 1.93
CA PRO A 345 5.32 -15.68 3.16
C PRO A 345 3.81 -15.45 3.17
N MET A 346 3.11 -16.49 3.60
CA MET A 346 1.67 -16.50 3.84
C MET A 346 1.33 -16.01 5.25
N ASP A 347 2.25 -15.28 5.86
CA ASP A 347 2.14 -14.83 7.23
C ASP A 347 1.37 -13.51 7.33
N ILE A 348 0.68 -13.35 8.44
CA ILE A 348 0.12 -12.06 8.87
C ILE A 348 0.77 -11.72 10.21
N TRP A 349 1.27 -10.53 10.30
CA TRP A 349 1.92 -10.03 11.50
C TRP A 349 1.17 -8.84 12.07
N THR A 350 1.09 -8.77 13.39
CA THR A 350 0.45 -7.67 14.09
C THR A 350 1.34 -7.07 15.15
N SER A 351 1.22 -5.75 15.34
CA SER A 351 1.92 -5.01 16.37
C SER A 351 1.10 -3.86 16.92
N LYS A 352 1.16 -3.62 18.22
CA LYS A 352 0.56 -2.44 18.86
C LYS A 352 1.47 -1.23 18.85
N ASP A 353 2.78 -1.44 18.82
CA ASP A 353 3.81 -0.42 19.02
C ASP A 353 4.81 -0.27 17.86
N GLY A 354 4.79 -1.23 16.91
CA GLY A 354 5.75 -1.34 15.81
C GLY A 354 7.07 -1.99 16.21
N ALA A 355 7.30 -2.26 17.50
CA ALA A 355 8.51 -2.88 18.02
C ALA A 355 8.35 -4.38 18.21
N THR A 356 7.27 -4.77 18.88
CA THR A 356 6.95 -6.17 19.16
C THR A 356 5.94 -6.68 18.17
N TRP A 357 6.29 -7.75 17.46
CA TRP A 357 5.46 -8.34 16.42
C TRP A 357 5.03 -9.75 16.79
N THR A 358 3.78 -10.07 16.51
CA THR A 358 3.19 -11.39 16.71
C THR A 358 2.62 -11.88 15.40
N GLU A 359 3.01 -13.08 14.99
CA GLU A 359 2.41 -13.76 13.85
C GLU A 359 1.01 -14.24 14.20
N LEU A 360 0.05 -13.97 13.32
CA LEU A 360 -1.31 -14.45 13.46
C LEU A 360 -1.45 -15.81 12.78
N MET A 361 -1.76 -16.81 13.60
CA MET A 361 -2.00 -18.17 13.13
C MET A 361 -3.40 -18.31 12.50
N PRO A 362 -3.65 -19.35 11.69
CA PRO A 362 -4.99 -19.64 11.19
C PRO A 362 -6.06 -19.55 12.28
N PRO A 363 -7.28 -19.03 12.00
CA PRO A 363 -7.89 -18.84 10.67
C PRO A 363 -7.55 -17.53 9.96
N ALA A 364 -6.71 -16.68 10.53
CA ALA A 364 -6.39 -15.38 9.94
C ALA A 364 -5.36 -15.46 8.80
N SER A 365 -4.76 -16.62 8.52
CA SER A 365 -3.83 -16.78 7.39
C SER A 365 -4.51 -16.42 6.06
N PRO A 366 -3.81 -15.76 5.13
CA PRO A 366 -4.39 -15.35 3.87
C PRO A 366 -4.87 -16.56 3.05
N PRO A 367 -6.12 -16.59 2.62
CA PRO A 367 -6.72 -17.75 1.95
C PRO A 367 -6.33 -17.87 0.48
N TRP A 368 -5.85 -16.80 -0.14
CA TRP A 368 -5.40 -16.83 -1.54
C TRP A 368 -4.21 -17.74 -1.78
N ASN A 369 -3.62 -18.24 -0.71
CA ASN A 369 -2.48 -19.13 -0.73
C ASN A 369 -2.82 -20.56 -0.29
N ALA A 370 -4.08 -20.88 -0.03
CA ALA A 370 -4.47 -22.17 0.49
C ALA A 370 -4.07 -23.30 -0.48
N GLY A 371 -2.98 -23.99 -0.16
CA GLY A 371 -2.59 -25.25 -0.77
C GLY A 371 -1.46 -25.22 -1.79
N SER A 372 -0.82 -24.10 -2.07
CA SER A 372 0.39 -24.09 -2.91
C SER A 372 1.53 -23.34 -2.25
N ALA A 373 2.74 -23.94 -2.32
CA ALA A 373 4.01 -23.26 -2.02
C ALA A 373 4.26 -22.06 -2.98
N ASP A 374 3.32 -21.83 -3.88
CA ASP A 374 3.39 -20.94 -5.02
C ASP A 374 2.55 -19.68 -4.84
N GLY A 375 1.95 -19.50 -3.69
CA GLY A 375 1.06 -18.39 -3.41
C GLY A 375 1.79 -17.12 -3.05
N ILE A 376 2.44 -16.52 -4.01
CA ILE A 376 3.01 -15.18 -3.91
C ILE A 376 1.87 -14.18 -4.10
N ARG A 377 1.74 -13.19 -3.21
CA ARG A 377 0.92 -12.02 -3.52
C ARG A 377 1.64 -10.75 -3.08
N TYR A 378 1.98 -9.94 -4.05
CA TYR A 378 2.61 -8.63 -3.88
C TYR A 378 1.93 -7.60 -4.79
N ASP A 379 2.25 -6.34 -4.66
CA ASP A 379 1.71 -5.25 -5.47
C ASP A 379 0.18 -5.22 -5.55
N PHE A 380 -0.47 -5.78 -4.52
CA PHE A 380 -1.91 -5.62 -4.26
C PHE A 380 -2.12 -4.37 -3.40
N ASP A 381 -3.37 -3.95 -3.23
CA ASP A 381 -3.67 -2.91 -2.27
C ASP A 381 -4.58 -3.39 -1.14
N ALA A 382 -4.46 -2.75 0.01
CA ALA A 382 -5.26 -3.05 1.18
C ALA A 382 -5.68 -1.78 1.92
N LEU A 383 -6.93 -1.76 2.37
CA LEU A 383 -7.46 -0.68 3.19
C LEU A 383 -8.33 -1.20 4.32
N VAL A 384 -8.57 -0.35 5.30
CA VAL A 384 -9.53 -0.62 6.38
C VAL A 384 -10.83 0.10 6.08
N ILE A 385 -11.93 -0.67 5.94
CA ILE A 385 -13.25 -0.07 5.95
C ILE A 385 -13.65 0.22 7.40
N SER A 386 -13.99 1.47 7.65
CA SER A 386 -14.58 1.87 8.92
C SER A 386 -15.99 1.31 9.02
N GLY A 387 -16.33 0.70 10.15
CA GLY A 387 -17.66 0.08 10.37
C GLY A 387 -18.88 0.99 10.16
N GLY A 388 -18.70 2.27 10.13
CA GLY A 388 -19.58 3.39 9.79
C GLY A 388 -21.07 3.11 9.70
N ARG A 389 -21.75 3.78 8.74
CA ARG A 389 -23.21 3.71 8.51
C ARG A 389 -23.75 2.31 8.17
N ARG A 390 -22.90 1.34 7.88
CA ARG A 390 -23.31 -0.02 7.46
C ARG A 390 -23.42 -1.01 8.63
N GLY A 391 -23.15 -0.57 9.86
CA GLY A 391 -23.15 -1.46 11.03
C GLY A 391 -22.08 -2.55 10.97
N LEU A 392 -21.14 -2.43 10.03
CA LEU A 392 -20.02 -3.36 9.88
C LEU A 392 -18.97 -3.06 10.94
N ARG A 393 -18.34 -4.08 11.49
CA ARG A 393 -17.13 -3.89 12.29
C ARG A 393 -15.95 -3.53 11.39
N PRO A 394 -14.95 -2.77 11.88
CA PRO A 394 -13.75 -2.48 11.12
C PRO A 394 -13.17 -3.76 10.51
N SER A 395 -12.84 -3.73 9.25
CA SER A 395 -12.41 -4.90 8.49
C SER A 395 -11.33 -4.49 7.51
N ILE A 396 -10.42 -5.40 7.20
CA ILE A 396 -9.40 -5.18 6.16
C ILE A 396 -9.97 -5.70 4.84
N MET A 397 -9.84 -4.89 3.79
CA MET A 397 -10.16 -5.30 2.42
C MET A 397 -8.88 -5.40 1.62
N THR A 398 -8.78 -6.36 0.71
CA THR A 398 -7.66 -6.47 -0.25
C THR A 398 -8.18 -6.54 -1.68
N PHE A 399 -7.39 -6.04 -2.62
CA PHE A 399 -7.77 -5.87 -4.01
C PHE A 399 -6.65 -6.30 -4.93
N GLY A 400 -6.93 -7.25 -5.84
CA GLY A 400 -6.03 -7.67 -6.89
C GLY A 400 -4.66 -8.12 -6.40
N GLY A 401 -3.66 -7.87 -7.22
CA GLY A 401 -2.26 -8.14 -6.91
C GLY A 401 -1.62 -9.16 -7.83
N ASP A 402 -0.37 -9.39 -7.60
CA ASP A 402 0.53 -10.11 -8.45
C ASP A 402 1.02 -11.39 -7.78
N ARG A 403 1.01 -12.48 -8.53
CA ARG A 403 1.61 -13.77 -8.20
C ARG A 403 2.58 -14.21 -9.29
N GLU A 404 2.93 -13.29 -10.19
CA GLU A 404 3.89 -13.56 -11.26
C GLU A 404 5.24 -14.03 -10.71
N ARG A 405 5.90 -14.84 -11.48
CA ARG A 405 7.23 -15.37 -11.15
C ARG A 405 8.20 -15.02 -12.26
N PHE A 406 9.33 -14.49 -11.87
CA PHE A 406 10.42 -14.26 -12.80
C PHE A 406 10.85 -15.57 -13.44
N GLY A 407 10.97 -15.58 -14.78
CA GLY A 407 11.39 -16.74 -15.56
C GLY A 407 10.27 -17.67 -16.04
N LEU A 408 9.01 -17.40 -15.72
CA LEU A 408 7.87 -18.07 -16.35
C LEU A 408 7.50 -17.38 -17.67
N PRO A 409 6.99 -18.14 -18.67
CA PRO A 409 6.44 -17.56 -19.88
C PRO A 409 5.30 -16.59 -19.58
N THR A 410 5.18 -15.53 -20.38
CA THR A 410 4.14 -14.49 -20.23
C THR A 410 2.74 -15.08 -20.22
N GLU A 411 2.47 -16.11 -21.02
CA GLU A 411 1.16 -16.76 -21.10
C GLU A 411 0.78 -17.46 -19.79
N VAL A 412 1.76 -17.95 -19.03
CA VAL A 412 1.54 -18.56 -17.71
C VAL A 412 1.31 -17.46 -16.68
N ASN A 413 2.14 -16.43 -16.71
CA ASN A 413 2.05 -15.31 -15.80
C ASN A 413 0.73 -14.53 -15.94
N ALA A 414 0.17 -14.46 -17.15
CA ALA A 414 -1.10 -13.79 -17.40
C ALA A 414 -2.26 -14.27 -16.50
N PHE A 415 -2.18 -15.51 -16.01
CA PHE A 415 -3.18 -16.09 -15.08
C PHE A 415 -2.80 -15.93 -13.60
N LEU A 416 -1.66 -15.31 -13.32
CA LEU A 416 -1.16 -15.11 -11.96
C LEU A 416 -1.44 -13.70 -11.42
N ILE A 417 -2.10 -12.85 -12.19
CA ILE A 417 -2.59 -11.55 -11.73
C ILE A 417 -4.08 -11.67 -11.38
N ASP A 418 -4.45 -11.07 -10.28
CA ASP A 418 -5.79 -11.18 -9.71
C ASP A 418 -6.62 -9.90 -9.85
N ASN A 419 -7.95 -10.07 -9.83
CA ASN A 419 -8.92 -9.01 -9.63
C ASN A 419 -9.93 -9.37 -8.53
N ASP A 420 -9.54 -10.25 -7.64
CA ASP A 420 -10.38 -10.64 -6.51
C ASP A 420 -10.47 -9.56 -5.44
N VAL A 421 -11.49 -9.69 -4.62
CA VAL A 421 -11.72 -8.86 -3.45
C VAL A 421 -11.93 -9.76 -2.24
N TRP A 422 -11.08 -9.60 -1.24
CA TRP A 422 -11.19 -10.32 0.02
C TRP A 422 -11.46 -9.36 1.17
N ARG A 423 -12.07 -9.90 2.20
CA ARG A 423 -12.35 -9.18 3.43
C ARG A 423 -11.94 -10.00 4.65
N LEU A 424 -11.03 -9.49 5.45
CA LEU A 424 -10.72 -10.00 6.77
C LEU A 424 -11.62 -9.29 7.78
N ALA A 425 -12.51 -10.03 8.41
CA ALA A 425 -13.55 -9.52 9.30
C ALA A 425 -13.73 -10.42 10.53
N PRO A 426 -14.33 -9.92 11.62
CA PRO A 426 -14.66 -10.74 12.77
C PRO A 426 -15.54 -11.92 12.38
N VAL A 427 -15.25 -13.08 12.93
CA VAL A 427 -16.15 -14.24 12.87
C VAL A 427 -17.47 -13.86 13.53
N LYS A 428 -18.59 -14.14 12.86
CA LYS A 428 -19.94 -13.84 13.37
C LYS A 428 -20.29 -14.67 14.59
#